data_5ea3beeb518d798a0a3babb2595936c2
#
_entry.id   5ea3beeb518d798a0a3babb2595936c2
#
_cell.length_a   1.000
_cell.length_b   1.000
_cell.length_c   1.000
_cell.angle_alpha   90.00
_cell.angle_beta   90.00
_cell.angle_gamma   90.00
#
_symmetry.space_group_name_H-M   'P 1'
#
loop_
_entity.id
_entity.type
_entity.pdbx_description
1 polymer ?
#
loop_
_entity_poly.entity_id
_entity_poly.type
_entity_poly.pdbx_seq_one_letter_code
_entity_poly.pdbx_strand_id
1 'polypeptide(L)'
;MQPPDVNRKEQKQIEAKGFREFLAKPDESGIAWIRRKKDDSCFFLAKNNKCAIYDVRPAVCRLEPFTIFDYDYEEDKIILELNFPFVSCCMGVYEEGALSVEEIGKAAQILVQKILALTAKDLDLPVTDKRVKSETRSRLLRRAVEAANLQL
;
A
#
# COMPACT_ATOMS: atom_id res chain seq x y z
N MET A 1 7.32 -8.28 -9.41
CA MET A 1 6.78 -7.32 -8.40
C MET A 1 5.27 -7.27 -8.57
N GLN A 2 4.50 -7.35 -7.47
CA GLN A 2 3.05 -7.31 -7.51
C GLN A 2 2.55 -5.91 -7.90
N PRO A 3 1.49 -5.78 -8.75
CA PRO A 3 0.93 -4.47 -9.07
C PRO A 3 0.39 -3.76 -7.81
N PRO A 4 0.40 -2.42 -7.78
CA PRO A 4 -0.18 -1.69 -6.66
C PRO A 4 -1.69 -1.90 -6.54
N ASP A 5 -2.17 -2.13 -5.34
CA ASP A 5 -3.59 -2.14 -5.01
C ASP A 5 -4.14 -0.73 -4.83
N VAL A 6 -5.44 -0.56 -5.09
CA VAL A 6 -6.11 0.74 -5.06
C VAL A 6 -7.42 0.65 -4.28
N ASN A 7 -7.58 1.49 -3.27
CA ASN A 7 -8.86 1.63 -2.60
C ASN A 7 -9.80 2.61 -3.34
N ARG A 8 -11.09 2.64 -2.97
CA ARG A 8 -12.09 3.50 -3.64
C ARG A 8 -11.76 5.00 -3.59
N LYS A 9 -11.10 5.48 -2.54
CA LYS A 9 -10.71 6.90 -2.41
C LYS A 9 -9.58 7.23 -3.39
N GLU A 10 -8.57 6.37 -3.44
CA GLU A 10 -7.43 6.48 -4.37
C GLU A 10 -7.91 6.38 -5.82
N GLN A 11 -8.82 5.43 -6.12
CA GLN A 11 -9.43 5.31 -7.44
C GLN A 11 -10.09 6.63 -7.88
N LYS A 12 -10.93 7.23 -7.03
CA LYS A 12 -11.58 8.51 -7.32
C LYS A 12 -10.58 9.65 -7.58
N GLN A 13 -9.49 9.69 -6.83
CA GLN A 13 -8.43 10.69 -7.02
C GLN A 13 -7.74 10.53 -8.38
N ILE A 14 -7.45 9.29 -8.78
CA ILE A 14 -6.86 8.99 -10.09
C ILE A 14 -7.85 9.30 -11.22
N GLU A 15 -9.12 8.95 -11.06
CA GLU A 15 -10.18 9.26 -12.02
C GLU A 15 -10.41 10.77 -12.20
N ALA A 16 -10.25 11.55 -11.13
CA ALA A 16 -10.31 13.02 -11.17
C ALA A 16 -9.17 13.64 -12.02
N LYS A 17 -8.06 12.93 -12.21
CA LYS A 17 -6.97 13.29 -13.13
C LYS A 17 -7.27 12.90 -14.59
N GLY A 18 -8.44 12.35 -14.89
CA GLY A 18 -8.85 11.96 -16.23
C GLY A 18 -8.49 10.55 -16.66
N PHE A 19 -7.86 9.76 -15.79
CA PHE A 19 -7.53 8.37 -16.12
C PHE A 19 -8.74 7.46 -15.97
N ARG A 20 -8.88 6.50 -16.90
CA ARG A 20 -9.95 5.49 -16.92
C ARG A 20 -9.35 4.13 -17.24
N GLU A 21 -10.09 3.07 -16.92
CA GLU A 21 -9.75 1.68 -17.28
C GLU A 21 -8.35 1.21 -16.84
N PHE A 22 -7.81 1.84 -15.79
CA PHE A 22 -6.47 1.53 -15.28
C PHE A 22 -6.44 0.37 -14.27
N LEU A 23 -7.62 -0.14 -13.87
CA LEU A 23 -7.73 -1.26 -12.94
C LEU A 23 -7.88 -2.58 -13.70
N ALA A 24 -7.21 -3.61 -13.19
CA ALA A 24 -7.48 -5.00 -13.55
C ALA A 24 -8.83 -5.44 -12.97
N LYS A 25 -9.34 -6.58 -13.43
CA LYS A 25 -10.48 -7.22 -12.77
C LYS A 25 -10.08 -7.54 -11.33
N PRO A 26 -10.96 -7.26 -10.33
CA PRO A 26 -10.70 -7.64 -8.96
C PRO A 26 -10.42 -9.14 -8.87
N ASP A 27 -9.52 -9.51 -7.97
CA ASP A 27 -9.27 -10.89 -7.62
C ASP A 27 -10.40 -11.49 -6.75
N GLU A 28 -10.24 -12.73 -6.30
CA GLU A 28 -11.23 -13.43 -5.45
C GLU A 28 -11.45 -12.69 -4.11
N SER A 29 -10.46 -11.95 -3.62
CA SER A 29 -10.58 -11.12 -2.41
C SER A 29 -11.32 -9.80 -2.64
N GLY A 30 -11.59 -9.46 -3.91
CA GLY A 30 -12.22 -8.21 -4.32
C GLY A 30 -11.26 -7.01 -4.33
N ILE A 31 -9.95 -7.26 -4.29
CA ILE A 31 -8.92 -6.24 -4.38
C ILE A 31 -8.75 -5.79 -5.83
N ALA A 32 -8.77 -4.48 -6.06
CA ALA A 32 -8.52 -3.89 -7.35
C ALA A 32 -7.04 -3.51 -7.48
N TRP A 33 -6.40 -4.01 -8.54
CA TRP A 33 -4.98 -3.80 -8.84
C TRP A 33 -4.80 -2.88 -10.04
N ILE A 34 -3.74 -2.07 -10.04
CA ILE A 34 -3.37 -1.29 -11.23
C ILE A 34 -2.89 -2.26 -12.32
N ARG A 35 -3.43 -2.09 -13.53
CA ARG A 35 -3.05 -2.88 -14.70
C ARG A 35 -1.57 -2.69 -15.04
N ARG A 36 -1.00 -3.71 -15.67
CA ARG A 36 0.30 -3.62 -16.32
C ARG A 36 0.13 -3.43 -17.83
N LYS A 37 1.11 -2.82 -18.45
CA LYS A 37 1.24 -2.75 -19.89
C LYS A 37 1.70 -4.11 -20.46
N LYS A 38 1.76 -4.21 -21.78
CA LYS A 38 2.23 -5.43 -22.47
C LYS A 38 3.68 -5.81 -22.14
N ASP A 39 4.50 -4.82 -21.80
CA ASP A 39 5.91 -4.97 -21.39
C ASP A 39 6.08 -5.19 -19.87
N ASP A 40 4.99 -5.52 -19.19
CA ASP A 40 4.92 -5.71 -17.74
C ASP A 40 5.21 -4.45 -16.89
N SER A 41 5.39 -3.29 -17.51
CA SER A 41 5.54 -2.04 -16.79
C SER A 41 4.22 -1.53 -16.21
N CYS A 42 4.30 -0.63 -15.21
CA CYS A 42 3.12 0.00 -14.61
C CYS A 42 2.31 0.78 -15.65
N PHE A 43 0.98 0.70 -15.59
CA PHE A 43 0.07 1.45 -16.46
C PHE A 43 0.37 2.96 -16.50
N PHE A 44 0.76 3.54 -15.36
CA PHE A 44 1.04 4.97 -15.21
C PHE A 44 2.51 5.36 -15.48
N LEU A 45 3.38 4.42 -15.82
CA LEU A 45 4.75 4.75 -16.19
C LEU A 45 4.77 5.41 -17.57
N ALA A 46 5.14 6.69 -17.65
CA ALA A 46 5.25 7.43 -18.89
C ALA A 46 6.57 7.09 -19.64
N LYS A 47 6.65 7.47 -20.92
CA LYS A 47 7.84 7.21 -21.77
C LYS A 47 9.13 7.84 -21.24
N ASN A 48 9.03 8.89 -20.43
CA ASN A 48 10.17 9.56 -19.78
C ASN A 48 10.52 8.94 -18.43
N ASN A 49 10.07 7.71 -18.15
CA ASN A 49 10.25 6.97 -16.89
C ASN A 49 9.66 7.65 -15.63
N LYS A 50 8.77 8.62 -15.81
CA LYS A 50 8.07 9.27 -14.68
C LYS A 50 6.67 8.69 -14.49
N CYS A 51 6.19 8.72 -13.26
CA CYS A 51 4.82 8.33 -12.93
C CYS A 51 3.83 9.45 -13.34
N ALA A 52 2.88 9.13 -14.21
CA ALA A 52 1.87 10.09 -14.68
C ALA A 52 0.90 10.57 -13.60
N ILE A 53 0.80 9.83 -12.50
CA ILE A 53 -0.07 10.15 -11.35
C ILE A 53 0.74 10.38 -10.06
N TYR A 54 1.96 10.93 -10.18
CA TYR A 54 2.90 11.02 -9.06
C TYR A 54 2.30 11.65 -7.80
N ASP A 55 1.52 12.70 -7.93
CA ASP A 55 0.88 13.46 -6.85
C ASP A 55 -0.33 12.74 -6.20
N VAL A 56 -0.92 11.79 -6.93
CA VAL A 56 -2.07 10.98 -6.45
C VAL A 56 -1.77 9.49 -6.44
N ARG A 57 -0.49 9.13 -6.30
CA ARG A 57 -0.07 7.72 -6.21
C ARG A 57 -0.80 6.98 -5.08
N PRO A 58 -1.15 5.70 -5.27
CA PRO A 58 -1.61 4.84 -4.19
C PRO A 58 -0.64 4.82 -3.00
N ALA A 59 -1.15 4.53 -1.81
CA ALA A 59 -0.36 4.51 -0.58
C ALA A 59 0.84 3.55 -0.69
N VAL A 60 0.65 2.37 -1.30
CA VAL A 60 1.73 1.41 -1.52
C VAL A 60 2.87 2.00 -2.37
N CYS A 61 2.55 2.77 -3.42
CA CYS A 61 3.57 3.44 -4.24
C CYS A 61 4.25 4.61 -3.52
N ARG A 62 3.58 5.22 -2.54
CA ARG A 62 4.15 6.32 -1.75
C ARG A 62 5.03 5.81 -0.61
N LEU A 63 4.80 4.57 -0.17
CA LEU A 63 5.61 3.93 0.84
C LEU A 63 6.98 3.50 0.29
N GLU A 64 7.07 3.16 -1.02
CA GLU A 64 8.36 2.81 -1.63
C GLU A 64 9.45 3.87 -1.36
N PRO A 65 10.68 3.50 -1.00
CA PRO A 65 11.27 2.16 -1.05
C PRO A 65 11.11 1.33 0.24
N PHE A 66 10.14 1.62 1.07
CA PHE A 66 9.89 0.90 2.32
C PHE A 66 8.73 -0.08 2.19
N THR A 67 8.75 -1.10 3.04
CA THR A 67 7.62 -1.99 3.30
C THR A 67 7.34 -2.06 4.79
N ILE A 68 6.12 -2.44 5.17
CA ILE A 68 5.77 -2.65 6.57
C ILE A 68 6.34 -4.02 6.97
N PHE A 69 7.29 -4.01 7.89
CA PHE A 69 7.93 -5.21 8.43
C PHE A 69 7.15 -5.75 9.63
N ASP A 70 6.83 -4.87 10.58
CA ASP A 70 6.18 -5.27 11.82
C ASP A 70 5.42 -4.09 12.44
N TYR A 71 4.72 -4.37 13.53
CA TYR A 71 4.02 -3.39 14.33
C TYR A 71 4.31 -3.60 15.82
N ASP A 72 4.92 -2.61 16.45
CA ASP A 72 5.17 -2.60 17.88
C ASP A 72 3.87 -2.26 18.62
N TYR A 73 3.32 -3.25 19.30
CA TYR A 73 2.04 -3.16 20.01
C TYR A 73 2.13 -2.43 21.34
N GLU A 74 3.32 -2.35 21.93
CA GLU A 74 3.55 -1.68 23.21
C GLU A 74 3.66 -0.17 22.99
N GLU A 75 4.35 0.24 21.93
CA GLU A 75 4.58 1.64 21.59
C GLU A 75 3.65 2.19 20.50
N ASP A 76 2.73 1.37 19.97
CA ASP A 76 1.81 1.72 18.86
C ASP A 76 2.55 2.25 17.62
N LYS A 77 3.68 1.60 17.27
CA LYS A 77 4.56 2.03 16.17
C LYS A 77 4.56 1.06 15.00
N ILE A 78 4.53 1.59 13.78
CA ILE A 78 4.73 0.83 12.56
C ILE A 78 6.24 0.74 12.30
N ILE A 79 6.76 -0.47 12.19
CA ILE A 79 8.16 -0.73 11.85
C ILE A 79 8.28 -0.92 10.35
N LEU A 80 9.11 -0.10 9.71
CA LEU A 80 9.37 -0.16 8.28
C LEU A 80 10.76 -0.73 8.02
N GLU A 81 10.89 -1.49 6.95
CA GLU A 81 12.18 -1.93 6.41
C GLU A 81 12.33 -1.50 4.95
N LEU A 82 13.57 -1.53 4.45
CA LEU A 82 13.83 -1.27 3.04
C LEU A 82 13.38 -2.46 2.18
N ASN A 83 12.58 -2.16 1.17
CA ASN A 83 12.20 -3.14 0.15
C ASN A 83 13.41 -3.40 -0.79
N PHE A 84 14.25 -4.37 -0.43
CA PHE A 84 15.48 -4.69 -1.16
C PHE A 84 15.29 -4.94 -2.67
N PRO A 85 14.27 -5.69 -3.13
CA PRO A 85 14.00 -5.83 -4.55
C PRO A 85 13.77 -4.49 -5.27
N PHE A 86 13.14 -3.53 -4.60
CA PHE A 86 12.94 -2.19 -5.15
C PHE A 86 14.24 -1.39 -5.16
N VAL A 87 14.97 -1.39 -4.05
CA VAL A 87 16.24 -0.67 -3.89
C VAL A 87 17.27 -1.11 -4.94
N SER A 88 17.35 -2.40 -5.24
CA SER A 88 18.28 -2.94 -6.23
C SER A 88 17.96 -2.51 -7.68
N CYS A 89 16.74 -2.06 -7.96
CA CYS A 89 16.29 -1.68 -9.31
C CYS A 89 16.08 -0.18 -9.46
N CYS A 90 16.00 0.61 -8.39
CA CYS A 90 15.68 2.02 -8.43
C CYS A 90 16.90 2.89 -8.22
N MET A 91 17.41 3.49 -9.30
CA MET A 91 18.58 4.40 -9.24
C MET A 91 18.34 5.61 -8.33
N GLY A 92 17.08 6.10 -8.23
CA GLY A 92 16.73 7.25 -7.39
C GLY A 92 16.90 7.03 -5.89
N VAL A 93 17.05 5.78 -5.43
CA VAL A 93 17.32 5.49 -4.00
C VAL A 93 18.72 5.97 -3.58
N TYR A 94 19.64 6.10 -4.53
CA TYR A 94 21.02 6.53 -4.29
C TYR A 94 21.24 8.02 -4.56
N GLU A 95 20.20 8.74 -4.99
CA GLU A 95 20.30 10.18 -5.20
C GLU A 95 20.06 10.92 -3.86
N GLU A 96 20.83 11.98 -3.63
CA GLU A 96 20.60 12.86 -2.49
C GLU A 96 19.24 13.54 -2.63
N GLY A 97 18.33 13.26 -1.72
CA GLY A 97 17.00 13.84 -1.70
C GLY A 97 16.37 13.69 -0.31
N ALA A 98 15.57 14.65 0.07
CA ALA A 98 14.85 14.58 1.33
C ALA A 98 13.68 13.60 1.20
N LEU A 99 13.76 12.47 1.89
CA LEU A 99 12.58 11.62 2.14
C LEU A 99 11.67 12.37 3.12
N SER A 100 10.44 12.59 2.71
CA SER A 100 9.43 13.15 3.62
C SER A 100 8.96 12.06 4.58
N VAL A 101 9.49 12.05 5.80
CA VAL A 101 9.07 11.14 6.88
C VAL A 101 7.56 11.26 7.13
N GLU A 102 7.01 12.46 7.01
CA GLU A 102 5.57 12.71 7.17
C GLU A 102 4.74 12.01 6.08
N GLU A 103 5.15 12.08 4.81
CA GLU A 103 4.44 11.41 3.71
C GLU A 103 4.55 9.90 3.80
N ILE A 104 5.72 9.38 4.17
CA ILE A 104 5.95 7.95 4.41
C ILE A 104 5.05 7.48 5.56
N GLY A 105 5.02 8.19 6.67
CA GLY A 105 4.16 7.87 7.82
C GLY A 105 2.68 7.87 7.45
N LYS A 106 2.20 8.86 6.70
CA LYS A 106 0.81 8.88 6.19
C LYS A 106 0.52 7.70 5.27
N ALA A 107 1.44 7.33 4.38
CA ALA A 107 1.28 6.19 3.49
C ALA A 107 1.21 4.87 4.28
N ALA A 108 2.11 4.67 5.26
CA ALA A 108 2.12 3.51 6.13
C ALA A 108 0.81 3.38 6.92
N GLN A 109 0.30 4.47 7.50
CA GLN A 109 -0.99 4.47 8.21
C GLN A 109 -2.16 4.07 7.30
N ILE A 110 -2.19 4.54 6.05
CA ILE A 110 -3.23 4.14 5.08
C ILE A 110 -3.15 2.64 4.79
N LEU A 111 -1.95 2.09 4.62
CA LEU A 111 -1.77 0.65 4.37
C LEU A 111 -2.18 -0.18 5.57
N VAL A 112 -1.82 0.21 6.78
CA VAL A 112 -2.29 -0.46 8.00
C VAL A 112 -3.82 -0.46 8.08
N GLN A 113 -4.49 0.64 7.74
CA GLN A 113 -5.95 0.70 7.71
C GLN A 113 -6.55 -0.24 6.64
N LYS A 114 -5.93 -0.35 5.46
CA LYS A 114 -6.34 -1.32 4.43
C LYS A 114 -6.23 -2.75 4.94
N ILE A 115 -5.08 -3.11 5.53
CA ILE A 115 -4.82 -4.44 6.08
C ILE A 115 -5.87 -4.77 7.17
N LEU A 116 -6.11 -3.85 8.09
CA LEU A 116 -7.12 -4.02 9.13
C LEU A 116 -8.53 -4.23 8.57
N ALA A 117 -8.91 -3.48 7.53
CA ALA A 117 -10.22 -3.61 6.91
C ALA A 117 -10.40 -4.98 6.23
N LEU A 118 -9.36 -5.49 5.56
CA LEU A 118 -9.37 -6.82 4.94
C LEU A 118 -9.48 -7.91 6.02
N THR A 119 -8.61 -7.86 7.05
CA THR A 119 -8.61 -8.84 8.13
C THR A 119 -9.94 -8.84 8.91
N ALA A 120 -10.54 -7.67 9.12
CA ALA A 120 -11.84 -7.57 9.78
C ALA A 120 -12.96 -8.21 8.94
N LYS A 121 -12.91 -8.04 7.60
CA LYS A 121 -13.84 -8.69 6.67
C LYS A 121 -13.71 -10.21 6.71
N ASP A 122 -12.49 -10.73 6.69
CA ASP A 122 -12.21 -12.17 6.72
C ASP A 122 -12.65 -12.82 8.06
N LEU A 123 -12.63 -12.04 9.14
CA LEU A 123 -13.07 -12.49 10.47
C LEU A 123 -14.55 -12.16 10.78
N ASP A 124 -15.29 -11.63 9.80
CA ASP A 124 -16.69 -11.18 9.96
C ASP A 124 -16.89 -10.18 11.11
N LEU A 125 -15.91 -9.29 11.31
CA LEU A 125 -15.92 -8.28 12.36
C LEU A 125 -16.42 -6.94 11.83
N PRO A 126 -17.19 -6.16 12.64
CA PRO A 126 -17.65 -4.83 12.23
C PRO A 126 -16.48 -3.86 12.04
N VAL A 127 -16.22 -3.45 10.78
CA VAL A 127 -15.12 -2.57 10.38
C VAL A 127 -15.29 -1.12 10.88
N THR A 128 -16.49 -0.73 11.31
CA THR A 128 -16.88 0.68 11.50
C THR A 128 -16.86 1.17 12.94
N ASP A 129 -16.57 0.31 13.90
CA ASP A 129 -16.63 0.75 15.29
C ASP A 129 -15.30 1.41 15.72
N LYS A 130 -15.34 2.75 15.82
CA LYS A 130 -14.28 3.56 16.46
C LYS A 130 -13.97 3.13 17.91
N ARG A 131 -14.78 2.23 18.46
CA ARG A 131 -14.67 1.66 19.81
C ARG A 131 -13.99 0.30 19.83
N VAL A 132 -13.50 -0.22 18.71
CA VAL A 132 -12.62 -1.39 18.75
C VAL A 132 -11.47 -1.04 19.67
N LYS A 133 -11.50 -1.61 20.88
CA LYS A 133 -10.49 -1.35 21.91
C LYS A 133 -9.11 -1.58 21.30
N SER A 134 -8.14 -0.77 21.69
CA SER A 134 -6.74 -0.84 21.24
C SER A 134 -6.22 -2.29 21.17
N GLU A 135 -6.59 -3.12 22.11
CA GLU A 135 -6.27 -4.54 22.20
C GLU A 135 -6.81 -5.39 21.02
N THR A 136 -8.03 -5.12 20.54
CA THR A 136 -8.62 -5.83 19.40
C THR A 136 -7.93 -5.40 18.10
N ARG A 137 -7.58 -4.11 17.97
CA ARG A 137 -6.81 -3.57 16.83
C ARG A 137 -5.43 -4.20 16.78
N SER A 138 -4.72 -4.29 17.90
CA SER A 138 -3.41 -4.92 18.02
C SER A 138 -3.45 -6.41 17.64
N ARG A 139 -4.48 -7.14 18.09
CA ARG A 139 -4.71 -8.54 17.72
C ARG A 139 -4.94 -8.74 16.22
N LEU A 140 -5.74 -7.87 15.60
CA LEU A 140 -6.01 -7.93 14.16
C LEU A 140 -4.75 -7.64 13.35
N LEU A 141 -3.96 -6.65 13.75
CA LEU A 141 -2.69 -6.32 13.10
C LEU A 141 -1.69 -7.48 13.20
N ARG A 142 -1.53 -8.09 14.38
CA ARG A 142 -0.67 -9.26 14.55
C ARG A 142 -1.06 -10.38 13.59
N ARG A 143 -2.35 -10.74 13.52
CA ARG A 143 -2.82 -11.79 12.61
C ARG A 143 -2.61 -11.43 11.13
N ALA A 144 -2.79 -10.16 10.76
CA ALA A 144 -2.55 -9.72 9.39
C ALA A 144 -1.08 -9.79 9.00
N VAL A 145 -0.18 -9.40 9.91
CA VAL A 145 1.29 -9.51 9.72
C VAL A 145 1.71 -10.98 9.66
N GLU A 146 1.23 -11.83 10.56
CA GLU A 146 1.48 -13.26 10.56
C GLU A 146 1.01 -13.92 9.25
N ALA A 147 -0.19 -13.57 8.76
CA ALA A 147 -0.72 -14.08 7.50
C ALA A 147 0.12 -13.61 6.28
N ALA A 148 0.57 -12.35 6.26
CA ALA A 148 1.44 -11.83 5.22
C ALA A 148 2.81 -12.51 5.20
N ASN A 149 3.39 -12.79 6.37
CA ASN A 149 4.68 -13.48 6.49
C ASN A 149 4.62 -14.97 6.15
N LEU A 150 3.44 -15.60 6.20
CA LEU A 150 3.23 -16.99 5.78
C LEU A 150 3.11 -17.17 4.25
N GLN A 151 2.98 -16.08 3.50
CA GLN A 151 2.89 -16.08 2.03
C GLN A 151 4.22 -15.77 1.33
N LEU A 152 5.30 -15.57 2.08
CA LEU A 152 6.68 -15.42 1.60
C LEU A 152 7.47 -16.72 1.76
#